data_37dc8f19316f77f2ee9b04ac00a0ed83
#
_entry.id   37dc8f19316f77f2ee9b04ac00a0ed83
#
_cell.length_a   1.000
_cell.length_b   1.000
_cell.length_c   1.000
_cell.angle_alpha   90.00
_cell.angle_beta   90.00
_cell.angle_gamma   90.00
#
_symmetry.space_group_name_H-M   'P 1'
#
loop_
_entity.id
_entity.type
_entity.pdbx_description
1 polymer ?
#
loop_
_entity_poly.entity_id
_entity_poly.type
_entity_poly.pdbx_seq_one_letter_code
_entity_poly.pdbx_strand_id
1 'polypeptide(L)'
;MQSSVRRLLTLCACCGLVLLLSGAALAQSYSLTYLVSNLSGKALHQDTLLQNPWGIAFAPGGAFWVSDEANGWSTLYDGSGNPQSLQVIVPTASGSGFGSPTGMVYNGSSEFKIDNWTSEFIFSTLDGSIQGWSGFNPSATLVGATHSGSVYTGLAITSHASGNTLFAADSANNKVDMYNGTFQLIGSFTDAMIPVGFAPFGIQDISGQVYVSYASTTGGTGGFIDIFTESAPL
;
A
#
# COMPACT_ATOMS: atom_id res chain seq x y z
N MET A 1 -28.70 -59.91 -20.27
CA MET A 1 -27.95 -59.05 -21.24
C MET A 1 -28.51 -57.62 -21.35
N GLN A 2 -29.82 -57.39 -21.36
CA GLN A 2 -30.40 -56.05 -21.54
C GLN A 2 -30.11 -55.04 -20.34
N SER A 3 -29.98 -55.54 -19.10
CA SER A 3 -29.76 -54.68 -17.94
C SER A 3 -28.32 -54.09 -17.86
N SER A 4 -27.33 -54.83 -18.33
CA SER A 4 -25.91 -54.38 -18.35
C SER A 4 -25.65 -53.33 -19.41
N VAL A 5 -26.30 -53.44 -20.58
CA VAL A 5 -26.18 -52.46 -21.67
C VAL A 5 -26.82 -51.12 -21.30
N ARG A 6 -27.97 -51.12 -20.59
CA ARG A 6 -28.60 -49.89 -20.10
C ARG A 6 -27.74 -49.16 -19.06
N ARG A 7 -27.08 -49.90 -18.14
CA ARG A 7 -26.17 -49.31 -17.15
C ARG A 7 -24.92 -48.68 -17.80
N LEU A 8 -24.38 -49.33 -18.84
CA LEU A 8 -23.21 -48.81 -19.56
C LEU A 8 -23.55 -47.53 -20.33
N LEU A 9 -24.73 -47.50 -21.01
CA LEU A 9 -25.20 -46.30 -21.71
C LEU A 9 -25.48 -45.11 -20.75
N THR A 10 -26.01 -45.37 -19.56
CA THR A 10 -26.25 -44.32 -18.56
C THR A 10 -24.94 -43.78 -18.00
N LEU A 11 -23.93 -44.63 -17.73
CA LEU A 11 -22.61 -44.19 -17.28
C LEU A 11 -21.89 -43.36 -18.37
N CYS A 12 -21.94 -43.76 -19.63
CA CYS A 12 -21.36 -43.00 -20.74
C CYS A 12 -22.05 -41.63 -20.93
N ALA A 13 -23.38 -41.55 -20.76
CA ALA A 13 -24.12 -40.30 -20.86
C ALA A 13 -23.79 -39.33 -19.71
N CYS A 14 -23.62 -39.84 -18.48
CA CYS A 14 -23.18 -39.00 -17.34
C CYS A 14 -21.75 -38.53 -17.50
N CYS A 15 -20.81 -39.34 -17.96
CA CYS A 15 -19.43 -38.92 -18.24
C CYS A 15 -19.35 -37.91 -19.39
N GLY A 16 -20.16 -38.06 -20.43
CA GLY A 16 -20.25 -37.10 -21.53
C GLY A 16 -20.83 -35.74 -21.12
N LEU A 17 -21.79 -35.73 -20.18
CA LEU A 17 -22.40 -34.49 -19.68
C LEU A 17 -21.45 -33.71 -18.75
N VAL A 18 -20.59 -34.38 -17.99
CA VAL A 18 -19.59 -33.76 -17.13
C VAL A 18 -18.47 -33.11 -17.96
N LEU A 19 -18.12 -33.66 -19.10
CA LEU A 19 -17.13 -33.10 -20.03
C LEU A 19 -17.64 -31.85 -20.79
N LEU A 20 -18.96 -31.69 -20.94
CA LEU A 20 -19.55 -30.50 -21.59
C LEU A 20 -19.71 -29.31 -20.63
N LEU A 21 -19.53 -29.51 -19.30
CA LEU A 21 -19.57 -28.46 -18.28
C LEU A 21 -18.18 -27.89 -17.92
N SER A 22 -17.11 -28.36 -18.58
CA SER A 22 -15.84 -27.66 -18.55
C SER A 22 -15.99 -26.38 -19.36
N GLY A 23 -16.64 -25.36 -18.75
CA GLY A 23 -16.65 -24.01 -19.25
C GLY A 23 -15.20 -23.63 -19.53
N ALA A 24 -14.92 -23.21 -20.77
CA ALA A 24 -13.61 -22.63 -21.09
C ALA A 24 -13.36 -21.53 -20.07
N ALA A 25 -12.38 -21.73 -19.20
CA ALA A 25 -11.87 -20.66 -18.35
C ALA A 25 -11.33 -19.62 -19.33
N LEU A 26 -12.10 -18.56 -19.59
CA LEU A 26 -11.62 -17.43 -20.37
C LEU A 26 -10.48 -16.84 -19.56
N ALA A 27 -9.25 -17.07 -20.02
CA ALA A 27 -8.09 -16.42 -19.44
C ALA A 27 -8.31 -14.91 -19.56
N GLN A 28 -8.41 -14.24 -18.41
CA GLN A 28 -8.53 -12.80 -18.37
C GLN A 28 -7.22 -12.21 -18.94
N SER A 29 -7.31 -11.51 -20.07
CA SER A 29 -6.17 -10.83 -20.64
C SER A 29 -6.07 -9.42 -20.11
N TYR A 30 -4.83 -8.97 -19.84
CA TYR A 30 -4.54 -7.60 -19.44
C TYR A 30 -3.74 -6.92 -20.54
N SER A 31 -4.06 -5.65 -20.82
CA SER A 31 -3.24 -4.81 -21.70
C SER A 31 -2.42 -3.85 -20.83
N LEU A 32 -1.14 -3.69 -21.16
CA LEU A 32 -0.25 -2.76 -20.50
C LEU A 32 -0.24 -1.41 -21.25
N THR A 33 -0.45 -0.33 -20.50
CA THR A 33 -0.31 1.04 -20.99
C THR A 33 0.62 1.82 -20.08
N TYR A 34 1.66 2.42 -20.60
CA TYR A 34 2.54 3.33 -19.86
C TYR A 34 1.89 4.71 -19.82
N LEU A 35 1.33 5.10 -18.66
CA LEU A 35 0.57 6.34 -18.50
C LEU A 35 1.48 7.55 -18.29
N VAL A 36 2.40 7.46 -17.31
CA VAL A 36 3.26 8.58 -16.90
C VAL A 36 4.70 8.10 -16.74
N SER A 37 5.64 8.94 -17.12
CA SER A 37 7.08 8.74 -16.88
C SER A 37 7.78 10.07 -16.71
N ASN A 38 8.84 10.13 -15.89
CA ASN A 38 9.74 11.29 -15.85
C ASN A 38 10.68 11.34 -17.07
N LEU A 39 10.80 10.25 -17.82
CA LEU A 39 11.65 10.15 -19.00
C LEU A 39 10.87 10.50 -20.28
N SER A 40 11.45 11.33 -21.12
CA SER A 40 10.82 11.75 -22.36
C SER A 40 10.55 10.58 -23.32
N GLY A 41 9.34 10.55 -23.89
CA GLY A 41 8.92 9.57 -24.88
C GLY A 41 8.76 8.12 -24.36
N LYS A 42 8.64 7.93 -23.05
CA LYS A 42 8.49 6.60 -22.44
C LYS A 42 7.06 6.26 -22.02
N ALA A 43 6.17 7.26 -21.96
CA ALA A 43 4.77 7.09 -21.59
C ALA A 43 3.89 8.09 -22.35
N LEU A 44 2.58 8.00 -22.15
CA LEU A 44 1.61 8.93 -22.73
C LEU A 44 1.84 10.37 -22.25
N HIS A 45 2.16 10.52 -20.96
CA HIS A 45 2.43 11.82 -20.34
C HIS A 45 3.84 11.82 -19.75
N GLN A 46 4.49 12.98 -19.79
CA GLN A 46 5.76 13.19 -19.09
C GLN A 46 5.54 14.09 -17.89
N ASP A 47 6.01 13.65 -16.71
CA ASP A 47 6.10 14.47 -15.51
C ASP A 47 7.49 14.34 -14.90
N THR A 48 8.28 15.41 -14.94
CA THR A 48 9.66 15.42 -14.44
C THR A 48 9.73 15.37 -12.91
N LEU A 49 8.62 15.61 -12.20
CA LEU A 49 8.54 15.46 -10.74
C LEU A 49 8.35 14.00 -10.31
N LEU A 50 7.86 13.11 -11.18
CA LEU A 50 7.70 11.69 -10.88
C LEU A 50 9.08 11.01 -10.73
N GLN A 51 9.75 11.23 -9.59
CA GLN A 51 11.10 10.73 -9.35
C GLN A 51 11.12 9.67 -8.24
N ASN A 52 11.58 8.47 -8.57
CA ASN A 52 11.55 7.31 -7.69
C ASN A 52 10.18 7.09 -7.05
N PRO A 53 9.10 6.92 -7.85
CA PRO A 53 7.75 6.72 -7.33
C PRO A 53 7.72 5.48 -6.44
N TRP A 54 7.13 5.62 -5.23
CA TRP A 54 7.13 4.56 -4.23
C TRP A 54 5.71 4.15 -3.83
N GLY A 55 5.03 4.96 -3.01
CA GLY A 55 3.66 4.72 -2.59
C GLY A 55 2.65 5.26 -3.60
N ILE A 56 1.51 4.57 -3.72
CA ILE A 56 0.38 5.02 -4.50
C ILE A 56 -0.92 4.82 -3.71
N ALA A 57 -1.77 5.84 -3.65
CA ALA A 57 -3.10 5.75 -3.05
C ALA A 57 -4.10 6.61 -3.82
N PHE A 58 -5.39 6.39 -3.59
CA PHE A 58 -6.46 7.21 -4.16
C PHE A 58 -7.69 7.21 -3.24
N ALA A 59 -8.41 8.32 -3.21
CA ALA A 59 -9.75 8.38 -2.65
C ALA A 59 -10.76 7.83 -3.65
N PRO A 60 -11.90 7.26 -3.23
CA PRO A 60 -12.94 6.79 -4.13
C PRO A 60 -13.35 7.87 -5.14
N GLY A 61 -13.14 7.60 -6.44
CA GLY A 61 -13.42 8.55 -7.52
C GLY A 61 -12.43 9.72 -7.65
N GLY A 62 -11.38 9.77 -6.83
CA GLY A 62 -10.34 10.79 -6.86
C GLY A 62 -9.16 10.46 -7.78
N ALA A 63 -8.21 11.39 -7.82
CA ALA A 63 -6.93 11.20 -8.49
C ALA A 63 -6.05 10.15 -7.78
N PHE A 64 -5.14 9.55 -8.51
CA PHE A 64 -4.04 8.78 -7.96
C PHE A 64 -2.99 9.72 -7.40
N TRP A 65 -2.63 9.53 -6.15
CA TRP A 65 -1.54 10.20 -5.47
C TRP A 65 -0.32 9.29 -5.48
N VAL A 66 0.84 9.86 -5.72
CA VAL A 66 2.11 9.11 -5.79
C VAL A 66 3.13 9.80 -4.89
N SER A 67 3.83 9.02 -4.06
CA SER A 67 4.98 9.49 -3.28
C SER A 67 6.21 9.51 -4.19
N ASP A 68 6.81 10.68 -4.40
CA ASP A 68 8.03 10.87 -5.20
C ASP A 68 9.22 10.96 -4.24
N GLU A 69 9.78 9.81 -3.87
CA GLU A 69 10.75 9.68 -2.79
C GLU A 69 12.00 10.52 -3.02
N ALA A 70 12.52 10.56 -4.26
CA ALA A 70 13.80 11.18 -4.55
C ALA A 70 13.79 12.72 -4.50
N ASN A 71 12.62 13.36 -4.45
CA ASN A 71 12.51 14.82 -4.48
C ASN A 71 11.57 15.42 -3.43
N GLY A 72 10.90 14.58 -2.63
CA GLY A 72 10.05 15.04 -1.52
C GLY A 72 8.69 15.60 -1.95
N TRP A 73 8.20 15.24 -3.13
CA TRP A 73 6.87 15.60 -3.60
C TRP A 73 5.89 14.44 -3.48
N SER A 74 4.61 14.77 -3.54
CA SER A 74 3.55 13.88 -3.99
C SER A 74 2.88 14.50 -5.21
N THR A 75 2.89 13.76 -6.31
CA THR A 75 2.25 14.13 -7.57
C THR A 75 0.93 13.41 -7.74
N LEU A 76 0.02 14.00 -8.50
CA LEU A 76 -1.33 13.49 -8.67
C LEU A 76 -1.64 13.29 -10.15
N TYR A 77 -2.36 12.21 -10.47
CA TYR A 77 -2.75 11.86 -11.84
C TYR A 77 -4.21 11.40 -11.88
N ASP A 78 -4.90 11.73 -12.96
CA ASP A 78 -6.20 11.13 -13.24
C ASP A 78 -6.06 9.69 -13.77
N GLY A 79 -7.19 9.00 -14.00
CA GLY A 79 -7.20 7.62 -14.50
C GLY A 79 -6.63 7.44 -15.92
N SER A 80 -6.35 8.52 -16.63
CA SER A 80 -5.70 8.53 -17.94
C SER A 80 -4.22 8.91 -17.87
N GLY A 81 -3.71 9.21 -16.66
CA GLY A 81 -2.34 9.61 -16.41
C GLY A 81 -2.07 11.10 -16.62
N ASN A 82 -3.09 11.95 -16.81
CA ASN A 82 -2.88 13.38 -16.91
C ASN A 82 -2.44 13.93 -15.55
N PRO A 83 -1.28 14.63 -15.46
CA PRO A 83 -0.85 15.28 -14.25
C PRO A 83 -1.87 16.32 -13.79
N GLN A 84 -2.16 16.35 -12.50
CA GLN A 84 -3.03 17.34 -11.88
C GLN A 84 -2.22 18.59 -11.46
N SER A 85 -2.90 19.73 -11.34
CA SER A 85 -2.24 20.99 -10.94
C SER A 85 -1.81 20.99 -9.47
N LEU A 86 -2.45 20.21 -8.63
CA LEU A 86 -2.07 20.06 -7.23
C LEU A 86 -0.78 19.22 -7.14
N GLN A 87 0.21 19.79 -6.47
CA GLN A 87 1.47 19.13 -6.13
C GLN A 87 1.72 19.40 -4.64
N VAL A 88 2.08 18.39 -3.89
CA VAL A 88 2.17 18.47 -2.43
C VAL A 88 3.60 18.20 -1.99
N ILE A 89 4.18 19.11 -1.21
CA ILE A 89 5.47 18.90 -0.57
C ILE A 89 5.28 17.98 0.63
N VAL A 90 6.11 16.94 0.74
CA VAL A 90 6.26 16.12 1.94
C VAL A 90 7.57 16.54 2.60
N PRO A 91 7.52 17.35 3.66
CA PRO A 91 8.73 17.87 4.29
C PRO A 91 9.50 16.78 5.05
N THR A 92 10.69 17.12 5.55
CA THR A 92 11.43 16.27 6.49
C THR A 92 10.68 16.16 7.82
N ALA A 93 11.10 15.24 8.70
CA ALA A 93 10.57 15.10 10.05
C ALA A 93 10.64 16.39 10.90
N SER A 94 11.46 17.36 10.52
CA SER A 94 11.50 18.69 11.15
C SER A 94 10.37 19.62 10.70
N GLY A 95 9.54 19.19 9.74
CA GLY A 95 8.46 20.00 9.16
C GLY A 95 8.93 21.03 8.13
N SER A 96 10.13 20.88 7.58
CA SER A 96 10.70 21.83 6.61
C SER A 96 11.47 21.14 5.49
N GLY A 97 11.72 21.84 4.38
CA GLY A 97 12.46 21.32 3.24
C GLY A 97 11.71 20.22 2.48
N PHE A 98 12.45 19.32 1.87
CA PHE A 98 11.93 18.17 1.12
C PHE A 98 12.37 16.88 1.82
N GLY A 99 11.41 16.05 2.18
CA GLY A 99 11.64 14.74 2.79
C GLY A 99 11.80 13.65 1.75
N SER A 100 11.69 12.40 2.19
CA SER A 100 11.72 11.21 1.33
C SER A 100 10.48 10.37 1.58
N PRO A 101 9.32 10.72 0.99
CA PRO A 101 8.06 10.01 1.18
C PRO A 101 8.10 8.62 0.55
N THR A 102 7.59 7.63 1.26
CA THR A 102 7.57 6.22 0.86
C THR A 102 6.15 5.68 0.78
N GLY A 103 5.70 4.95 1.81
CA GLY A 103 4.34 4.44 1.87
C GLY A 103 3.31 5.54 1.98
N MET A 104 2.13 5.29 1.43
CA MET A 104 1.01 6.24 1.48
C MET A 104 -0.31 5.49 1.57
N VAL A 105 -1.27 6.06 2.33
CA VAL A 105 -2.63 5.54 2.43
C VAL A 105 -3.66 6.67 2.32
N TYR A 106 -4.85 6.33 1.80
CA TYR A 106 -6.04 7.15 1.91
C TYR A 106 -6.73 6.87 3.26
N ASN A 107 -7.07 7.93 4.00
CA ASN A 107 -7.82 7.86 5.24
C ASN A 107 -9.27 8.28 4.97
N GLY A 108 -10.17 7.32 4.86
CA GLY A 108 -11.60 7.54 4.68
C GLY A 108 -12.36 7.85 5.98
N SER A 109 -11.65 8.01 7.12
CA SER A 109 -12.26 8.26 8.44
C SER A 109 -12.16 9.73 8.88
N SER A 110 -12.73 10.04 10.03
CA SER A 110 -12.57 11.34 10.68
C SER A 110 -11.44 11.39 11.71
N GLU A 111 -10.65 10.33 11.81
CA GLU A 111 -9.47 10.22 12.68
C GLU A 111 -8.23 10.80 12.00
N PHE A 112 -7.06 10.66 12.63
CA PHE A 112 -5.76 11.15 12.12
C PHE A 112 -5.77 12.66 11.85
N LYS A 113 -6.14 13.43 12.86
CA LYS A 113 -6.18 14.89 12.78
C LYS A 113 -4.85 15.51 13.19
N ILE A 114 -4.44 16.52 12.41
CA ILE A 114 -3.36 17.44 12.74
C ILE A 114 -3.96 18.85 12.76
N ASP A 115 -3.76 19.60 13.84
CA ASP A 115 -4.34 20.95 14.05
C ASP A 115 -5.87 21.00 13.83
N ASN A 116 -6.58 19.96 14.29
CA ASN A 116 -8.02 19.73 14.11
C ASN A 116 -8.51 19.42 12.68
N TRP A 117 -7.61 19.33 11.71
CA TRP A 117 -7.93 18.96 10.35
C TRP A 117 -7.64 17.49 10.09
N THR A 118 -8.62 16.77 9.56
CA THR A 118 -8.46 15.35 9.20
C THR A 118 -7.46 15.23 8.07
N SER A 119 -6.46 14.37 8.25
CA SER A 119 -5.53 13.99 7.19
C SER A 119 -6.23 13.03 6.21
N GLU A 120 -6.48 13.47 5.01
CA GLU A 120 -7.12 12.67 3.96
C GLU A 120 -6.16 11.65 3.35
N PHE A 121 -4.90 12.05 3.18
CA PHE A 121 -3.81 11.18 2.79
C PHE A 121 -2.71 11.22 3.84
N ILE A 122 -2.19 10.05 4.17
CA ILE A 122 -1.16 9.89 5.19
C ILE A 122 0.06 9.25 4.53
N PHE A 123 1.23 9.79 4.83
CA PHE A 123 2.52 9.41 4.27
C PHE A 123 3.46 8.92 5.35
N SER A 124 4.30 7.97 5.04
CA SER A 124 5.50 7.65 5.80
C SER A 124 6.75 8.11 5.05
N THR A 125 7.85 8.31 5.78
CA THR A 125 9.10 8.83 5.22
C THR A 125 10.31 8.04 5.71
N LEU A 126 11.42 8.11 4.95
CA LEU A 126 12.67 7.44 5.33
C LEU A 126 13.33 8.03 6.58
N ASP A 127 12.97 9.25 6.99
CA ASP A 127 13.48 9.86 8.21
C ASP A 127 12.61 9.62 9.45
N GLY A 128 11.70 8.65 9.38
CA GLY A 128 10.91 8.16 10.50
C GLY A 128 9.74 9.06 10.87
N SER A 129 9.19 9.85 9.95
CA SER A 129 7.98 10.62 10.19
C SER A 129 6.74 10.00 9.55
N ILE A 130 5.60 10.24 10.18
CA ILE A 130 4.25 10.03 9.66
C ILE A 130 3.62 11.40 9.46
N GLN A 131 3.14 11.68 8.27
CA GLN A 131 2.68 13.01 7.88
C GLN A 131 1.29 12.93 7.25
N GLY A 132 0.47 13.95 7.49
CA GLY A 132 -0.88 14.02 6.98
C GLY A 132 -1.09 15.20 6.04
N TRP A 133 -1.81 14.98 4.96
CA TRP A 133 -2.30 16.02 4.08
C TRP A 133 -3.79 16.26 4.30
N SER A 134 -4.16 17.55 4.29
CA SER A 134 -5.56 17.97 4.29
C SER A 134 -5.75 19.17 3.36
N GLY A 135 -6.96 19.38 2.87
CA GLY A 135 -7.29 20.55 2.04
C GLY A 135 -7.08 21.90 2.73
N PHE A 136 -6.87 21.92 4.05
CA PHE A 136 -6.55 23.15 4.79
C PHE A 136 -5.15 23.71 4.44
N ASN A 137 -4.15 22.81 4.28
CA ASN A 137 -2.82 23.18 3.79
C ASN A 137 -2.55 22.42 2.49
N PRO A 138 -3.09 22.87 1.35
CA PRO A 138 -3.08 22.07 0.13
C PRO A 138 -1.68 21.89 -0.47
N SER A 139 -0.73 22.77 -0.18
CA SER A 139 0.61 22.75 -0.79
C SER A 139 1.62 21.87 -0.08
N ALA A 140 1.37 21.44 1.15
CA ALA A 140 2.29 20.60 1.93
C ALA A 140 1.56 19.73 2.95
N THR A 141 2.18 18.61 3.32
CA THR A 141 1.77 17.80 4.47
C THR A 141 2.22 18.43 5.79
N LEU A 142 1.59 18.01 6.89
CA LEU A 142 1.99 18.35 8.25
C LEU A 142 2.50 17.08 8.96
N VAL A 143 3.49 17.24 9.83
CA VAL A 143 4.03 16.14 10.62
C VAL A 143 3.05 15.77 11.74
N GLY A 144 2.56 14.54 11.73
CA GLY A 144 1.66 13.97 12.74
C GLY A 144 2.41 13.23 13.84
N ALA A 145 3.44 12.47 13.45
CA ALA A 145 4.31 11.75 14.39
C ALA A 145 5.74 11.68 13.86
N THR A 146 6.70 11.54 14.77
CA THR A 146 8.11 11.32 14.46
C THR A 146 8.70 10.28 15.40
N HIS A 147 9.42 9.31 14.85
CA HIS A 147 10.13 8.31 15.61
C HIS A 147 11.60 8.29 15.16
N SER A 148 12.45 8.88 15.98
CA SER A 148 13.88 9.05 15.67
C SER A 148 14.58 7.69 15.53
N GLY A 149 15.32 7.51 14.44
CA GLY A 149 16.02 6.26 14.13
C GLY A 149 15.19 5.23 13.39
N SER A 150 13.91 5.49 13.13
CA SER A 150 13.09 4.66 12.23
C SER A 150 13.32 5.05 10.77
N VAL A 151 13.17 4.06 9.88
CA VAL A 151 13.15 4.22 8.43
C VAL A 151 11.89 3.54 7.92
N TYR A 152 10.84 4.32 7.68
CA TYR A 152 9.57 3.78 7.23
C TYR A 152 9.55 3.60 5.72
N THR A 153 9.40 2.36 5.28
CA THR A 153 9.40 1.99 3.85
C THR A 153 8.02 1.65 3.31
N GLY A 154 7.04 1.43 4.17
CA GLY A 154 5.67 1.10 3.80
C GLY A 154 4.67 1.57 4.84
N LEU A 155 3.42 1.78 4.43
CA LEU A 155 2.32 2.23 5.27
C LEU A 155 1.04 1.49 4.89
N ALA A 156 0.29 1.04 5.90
CA ALA A 156 -1.04 0.48 5.73
C ALA A 156 -1.99 1.04 6.79
N ILE A 157 -3.28 1.06 6.51
CA ILE A 157 -4.32 1.46 7.45
C ILE A 157 -5.38 0.36 7.51
N THR A 158 -5.77 -0.05 8.72
CA THR A 158 -6.91 -0.93 8.95
C THR A 158 -8.04 -0.17 9.63
N SER A 159 -9.26 -0.55 9.34
CA SER A 159 -10.45 0.09 9.91
C SER A 159 -11.22 -0.92 10.76
N HIS A 160 -11.36 -0.64 12.05
CA HIS A 160 -12.07 -1.45 13.01
C HIS A 160 -13.15 -0.66 13.74
N ALA A 161 -14.11 -1.34 14.34
CA ALA A 161 -15.16 -0.70 15.13
C ALA A 161 -14.60 0.05 16.37
N SER A 162 -13.41 -0.34 16.85
CA SER A 162 -12.71 0.28 17.98
C SER A 162 -11.85 1.49 17.60
N GLY A 163 -11.73 1.81 16.31
CA GLY A 163 -10.85 2.85 15.77
C GLY A 163 -9.92 2.31 14.70
N ASN A 164 -9.30 3.20 13.95
CA ASN A 164 -8.36 2.83 12.90
C ASN A 164 -6.95 2.67 13.46
N THR A 165 -6.20 1.74 12.89
CA THR A 165 -4.78 1.54 13.19
C THR A 165 -3.96 1.77 11.93
N LEU A 166 -2.91 2.56 12.05
CA LEU A 166 -1.91 2.77 11.02
C LEU A 166 -0.70 1.90 11.32
N PHE A 167 -0.19 1.21 10.32
CA PHE A 167 0.97 0.32 10.42
C PHE A 167 2.09 0.86 9.55
N ALA A 168 3.27 1.09 10.13
CA ALA A 168 4.44 1.58 9.44
C ALA A 168 5.57 0.55 9.48
N ALA A 169 6.03 0.10 8.31
CA ALA A 169 7.12 -0.85 8.19
C ALA A 169 8.46 -0.15 8.47
N ASP A 170 9.03 -0.39 9.65
CA ASP A 170 10.31 0.16 10.10
C ASP A 170 11.46 -0.79 9.71
N SER A 171 12.05 -0.53 8.56
CA SER A 171 13.12 -1.36 8.02
C SER A 171 14.43 -1.26 8.81
N ALA A 172 14.70 -0.12 9.48
CA ALA A 172 15.90 0.06 10.26
C ALA A 172 15.90 -0.73 11.56
N ASN A 173 14.71 -0.91 12.17
CA ASN A 173 14.56 -1.55 13.48
C ASN A 173 13.92 -2.93 13.41
N ASN A 174 13.72 -3.47 12.21
CA ASN A 174 13.12 -4.79 11.96
C ASN A 174 11.79 -5.02 12.69
N LYS A 175 10.89 -4.06 12.60
CA LYS A 175 9.57 -4.10 13.25
C LYS A 175 8.52 -3.39 12.41
N VAL A 176 7.26 -3.59 12.75
CA VAL A 176 6.15 -2.77 12.28
C VAL A 176 5.64 -1.95 13.45
N ASP A 177 5.66 -0.63 13.35
CA ASP A 177 5.10 0.28 14.32
C ASP A 177 3.61 0.49 14.09
N MET A 178 2.84 0.57 15.19
CA MET A 178 1.39 0.77 15.17
C MET A 178 1.03 2.12 15.77
N TYR A 179 0.21 2.89 15.05
CA TYR A 179 -0.29 4.19 15.47
C TYR A 179 -1.81 4.18 15.56
N ASN A 180 -2.36 4.80 16.60
CA ASN A 180 -3.80 5.02 16.72
C ASN A 180 -4.27 6.23 15.90
N GLY A 181 -5.59 6.45 15.85
CA GLY A 181 -6.24 7.54 15.11
C GLY A 181 -5.83 8.97 15.53
N THR A 182 -4.97 9.12 16.52
CA THR A 182 -4.40 10.40 16.97
C THR A 182 -2.88 10.49 16.73
N PHE A 183 -2.32 9.64 15.86
CA PHE A 183 -0.89 9.52 15.57
C PHE A 183 -0.01 9.13 16.77
N GLN A 184 -0.58 8.57 17.83
CA GLN A 184 0.21 8.07 18.94
C GLN A 184 0.71 6.66 18.65
N LEU A 185 1.99 6.40 18.87
CA LEU A 185 2.56 5.06 18.82
C LEU A 185 1.96 4.24 19.97
N ILE A 186 1.22 3.18 19.64
CA ILE A 186 0.54 2.30 20.60
C ILE A 186 1.24 0.97 20.78
N GLY A 187 2.19 0.64 19.94
CA GLY A 187 2.96 -0.60 20.02
C GLY A 187 3.75 -0.87 18.77
N SER A 188 4.40 -2.00 18.75
CA SER A 188 5.07 -2.55 17.57
C SER A 188 5.08 -4.07 17.63
N PHE A 189 5.20 -4.72 16.48
CA PHE A 189 5.37 -6.17 16.39
C PHE A 189 6.50 -6.53 15.43
N THR A 190 7.02 -7.73 15.61
CA THR A 190 8.04 -8.34 14.76
C THR A 190 7.66 -9.79 14.51
N ASP A 191 8.22 -10.40 13.47
CA ASP A 191 8.17 -11.85 13.32
C ASP A 191 9.55 -12.45 13.69
N ALA A 192 9.55 -13.25 14.76
CA ALA A 192 10.76 -13.95 15.22
C ALA A 192 11.22 -15.09 14.28
N MET A 193 10.38 -15.49 13.31
CA MET A 193 10.73 -16.52 12.32
C MET A 193 11.50 -15.96 11.13
N ILE A 194 11.48 -14.64 10.95
CA ILE A 194 12.23 -13.98 9.88
C ILE A 194 13.73 -14.01 10.23
N PRO A 195 14.59 -14.57 9.35
CA PRO A 195 16.02 -14.64 9.61
C PRO A 195 16.67 -13.25 9.71
N VAL A 196 17.77 -13.18 10.46
CA VAL A 196 18.64 -12.00 10.47
C VAL A 196 19.09 -11.66 9.04
N GLY A 197 19.09 -10.38 8.69
CA GLY A 197 19.43 -9.89 7.35
C GLY A 197 18.21 -9.60 6.47
N PHE A 198 16.99 -9.72 7.02
CA PHE A 198 15.75 -9.27 6.41
C PHE A 198 15.02 -8.31 7.32
N ALA A 199 14.33 -7.35 6.74
CA ALA A 199 13.52 -6.37 7.47
C ALA A 199 12.20 -6.08 6.74
N PRO A 200 11.15 -5.62 7.45
CA PRO A 200 9.90 -5.19 6.84
C PRO A 200 10.16 -4.12 5.79
N PHE A 201 9.48 -4.23 4.64
CA PHE A 201 9.65 -3.29 3.54
C PHE A 201 8.31 -2.76 3.03
N GLY A 202 7.49 -3.61 2.41
CA GLY A 202 6.13 -3.28 2.00
C GLY A 202 5.10 -3.81 2.98
N ILE A 203 3.99 -3.10 3.14
CA ILE A 203 2.91 -3.48 4.04
C ILE A 203 1.57 -3.09 3.43
N GLN A 204 0.56 -3.95 3.56
CA GLN A 204 -0.78 -3.71 3.02
C GLN A 204 -1.84 -4.41 3.85
N ASP A 205 -2.97 -3.71 4.09
CA ASP A 205 -4.21 -4.37 4.52
C ASP A 205 -4.90 -5.01 3.31
N ILE A 206 -5.23 -6.28 3.43
CA ILE A 206 -6.05 -7.01 2.47
C ILE A 206 -7.16 -7.73 3.24
N SER A 207 -8.36 -7.18 3.16
CA SER A 207 -9.55 -7.77 3.80
C SER A 207 -9.41 -7.94 5.33
N GLY A 208 -8.79 -6.98 6.02
CA GLY A 208 -8.59 -6.98 7.46
C GLY A 208 -7.42 -7.85 7.94
N GLN A 209 -6.57 -8.29 7.03
CA GLN A 209 -5.30 -8.95 7.34
C GLN A 209 -4.15 -8.07 6.87
N VAL A 210 -3.13 -7.92 7.71
CA VAL A 210 -1.94 -7.12 7.40
C VAL A 210 -0.88 -8.01 6.80
N TYR A 211 -0.58 -7.81 5.53
CA TYR A 211 0.48 -8.48 4.79
C TYR A 211 1.75 -7.64 4.87
N VAL A 212 2.85 -8.25 5.28
CA VAL A 212 4.17 -7.59 5.38
C VAL A 212 5.16 -8.34 4.50
N SER A 213 5.77 -7.65 3.56
CA SER A 213 6.90 -8.19 2.81
C SER A 213 8.21 -7.81 3.50
N TYR A 214 9.15 -8.75 3.52
CA TYR A 214 10.48 -8.57 4.09
C TYR A 214 11.52 -8.63 2.99
N ALA A 215 12.36 -7.62 2.92
CA ALA A 215 13.45 -7.52 1.96
C ALA A 215 14.81 -7.73 2.63
N SER A 216 15.79 -8.19 1.85
CA SER A 216 17.17 -8.33 2.32
C SER A 216 17.78 -6.97 2.64
N THR A 217 18.35 -6.81 3.84
CA THR A 217 19.08 -5.62 4.27
C THR A 217 20.53 -5.59 3.75
N THR A 218 20.98 -6.68 3.15
CA THR A 218 22.36 -6.83 2.64
C THR A 218 22.44 -6.89 1.11
N GLY A 219 21.31 -6.61 0.41
CA GLY A 219 21.26 -6.63 -1.05
C GLY A 219 21.13 -8.02 -1.68
N GLY A 220 20.79 -9.05 -0.88
CA GLY A 220 20.44 -10.39 -1.40
C GLY A 220 19.12 -10.42 -2.15
N THR A 221 18.88 -11.51 -2.92
CA THR A 221 17.68 -11.69 -3.76
C THR A 221 16.54 -12.42 -3.07
N GLY A 222 16.69 -12.86 -1.82
CA GLY A 222 15.63 -13.52 -1.04
C GLY A 222 14.64 -12.54 -0.45
N GLY A 223 13.49 -13.03 0.00
CA GLY A 223 12.47 -12.27 0.70
C GLY A 223 11.43 -13.18 1.33
N PHE A 224 10.57 -12.60 2.18
CA PHE A 224 9.46 -13.29 2.85
C PHE A 224 8.20 -12.45 2.73
N ILE A 225 7.05 -13.08 2.89
CA ILE A 225 5.76 -12.42 3.06
C ILE A 225 5.05 -13.13 4.20
N ASP A 226 4.67 -12.37 5.23
CA ASP A 226 3.89 -12.86 6.35
C ASP A 226 2.54 -12.17 6.46
N ILE A 227 1.61 -12.85 7.11
CA ILE A 227 0.25 -12.36 7.34
C ILE A 227 0.05 -12.23 8.84
N PHE A 228 -0.30 -11.04 9.28
CA PHE A 228 -0.69 -10.75 10.65
C PHE A 228 -2.19 -10.55 10.71
N THR A 229 -2.84 -11.29 11.59
CA THR A 229 -4.25 -11.08 11.93
C THR A 229 -4.32 -10.38 13.27
N GLU A 230 -5.13 -9.35 13.37
CA GLU A 230 -5.41 -8.74 14.66
C GLU A 230 -6.11 -9.78 15.55
N SER A 231 -5.44 -10.20 16.63
CA SER A 231 -6.13 -10.97 17.66
C SER A 231 -7.03 -10.02 18.43
N ALA A 232 -8.31 -10.39 18.58
CA ALA A 232 -9.21 -9.64 19.45
C ALA A 232 -8.52 -9.43 20.82
N PRO A 233 -8.66 -8.24 21.43
CA PRO A 233 -8.15 -8.02 22.79
C PRO A 233 -8.78 -9.05 23.71
N LEU A 234 -7.94 -9.75 24.48
CA LEU A 234 -8.36 -10.70 25.51
C LEU A 234 -9.16 -9.99 26.59
#